data_7a7840003982680cb4b2ca707754c29f
#
_entry.id   7a7840003982680cb4b2ca707754c29f
#
_cell.length_a   1.000
_cell.length_b   1.000
_cell.length_c   1.000
_cell.angle_alpha   90.00
_cell.angle_beta   90.00
_cell.angle_gamma   90.00
#
_symmetry.space_group_name_H-M   'P 1'
#
loop_
_entity.id
_entity.type
_entity.pdbx_description
1 polymer ?
#
loop_
_entity_poly.entity_id
_entity_poly.type
_entity_poly.pdbx_seq_one_letter_code
_entity_poly.pdbx_strand_id
1 'polypeptide(L)'
;MSTKDRITEEALTLFAQNGYDGTSVEQIAEKVGIKAPSLYNHFKGKEDILNALIDMAEARYEEFFGSDMHFGKLPESKEEFIQTAIQKISFTMNDPMIRKMRKFLVREQFRSEHFAEITTKHQLSGIQGMYAKIIEGMMSKGLFKEDDPELLATEVTAPVALWIAKADRQPQCGQESMENIERHIRHFCDVYMIG
;
A
#
# COMPACT_ATOMS: atom_id res chain seq x y z
N MET A 1 -1.72 -12.15 -20.43
CA MET A 1 -2.33 -10.87 -19.97
C MET A 1 -3.62 -10.64 -20.73
N SER A 2 -4.74 -10.55 -20.04
CA SER A 2 -6.07 -10.35 -20.67
C SER A 2 -6.22 -8.91 -21.18
N THR A 3 -7.26 -8.66 -22.00
CA THR A 3 -7.59 -7.28 -22.43
C THR A 3 -7.96 -6.42 -21.22
N LYS A 4 -8.63 -7.00 -20.22
CA LYS A 4 -8.99 -6.32 -18.97
C LYS A 4 -7.74 -5.85 -18.22
N ASP A 5 -6.72 -6.71 -18.09
CA ASP A 5 -5.45 -6.35 -17.41
C ASP A 5 -4.71 -5.23 -18.15
N ARG A 6 -4.70 -5.29 -19.50
CA ARG A 6 -4.09 -4.22 -20.33
C ARG A 6 -4.80 -2.88 -20.13
N ILE A 7 -6.14 -2.88 -20.06
CA ILE A 7 -6.92 -1.66 -19.79
C ILE A 7 -6.55 -1.07 -18.43
N THR A 8 -6.47 -1.88 -17.38
CA THR A 8 -6.14 -1.39 -16.04
C THR A 8 -4.71 -0.88 -15.95
N GLU A 9 -3.71 -1.56 -16.53
CA GLU A 9 -2.32 -1.09 -16.54
C GLU A 9 -2.13 0.24 -17.27
N GLU A 10 -2.74 0.39 -18.46
CA GLU A 10 -2.65 1.64 -19.23
C GLU A 10 -3.45 2.76 -18.57
N ALA A 11 -4.60 2.44 -17.97
CA ALA A 11 -5.36 3.41 -17.18
C ALA A 11 -4.55 3.94 -15.99
N LEU A 12 -3.90 3.07 -15.21
CA LEU A 12 -3.03 3.48 -14.10
C LEU A 12 -1.89 4.39 -14.59
N THR A 13 -1.32 4.07 -15.74
CA THR A 13 -0.26 4.88 -16.34
C THR A 13 -0.75 6.28 -16.70
N LEU A 14 -1.92 6.37 -17.35
CA LEU A 14 -2.53 7.64 -17.73
C LEU A 14 -3.01 8.44 -16.51
N PHE A 15 -3.63 7.78 -15.53
CA PHE A 15 -4.05 8.41 -14.27
C PHE A 15 -2.84 9.00 -13.50
N ALA A 16 -1.73 8.28 -13.45
CA ALA A 16 -0.51 8.76 -12.81
C ALA A 16 0.13 9.96 -13.54
N GLN A 17 0.01 10.01 -14.88
CA GLN A 17 0.57 11.07 -15.71
C GLN A 17 -0.34 12.31 -15.77
N ASN A 18 -1.61 12.12 -16.07
CA ASN A 18 -2.56 13.19 -16.41
C ASN A 18 -3.51 13.53 -15.26
N GLY A 19 -3.56 12.72 -14.21
CA GLY A 19 -4.59 12.75 -13.17
C GLY A 19 -5.86 12.02 -13.59
N TYR A 20 -6.75 11.79 -12.64
CA TYR A 20 -7.99 11.08 -12.90
C TYR A 20 -8.93 11.82 -13.86
N ASP A 21 -9.14 13.12 -13.66
CA ASP A 21 -9.98 13.94 -14.54
C ASP A 21 -9.37 14.21 -15.90
N GLY A 22 -8.05 14.37 -15.96
CA GLY A 22 -7.32 14.59 -17.21
C GLY A 22 -7.22 13.35 -18.11
N THR A 23 -7.79 12.21 -17.69
CA THR A 23 -7.78 10.96 -18.44
C THR A 23 -9.21 10.59 -18.85
N SER A 24 -9.43 10.35 -20.16
CA SER A 24 -10.71 9.88 -20.69
C SER A 24 -10.69 8.37 -21.01
N VAL A 25 -11.86 7.77 -21.11
CA VAL A 25 -12.03 6.36 -21.54
C VAL A 25 -11.51 6.16 -22.97
N GLU A 26 -11.66 7.16 -23.82
CA GLU A 26 -11.19 7.16 -25.20
C GLU A 26 -9.65 7.10 -25.26
N GLN A 27 -8.98 7.90 -24.42
CA GLN A 27 -7.51 7.89 -24.31
C GLN A 27 -6.98 6.54 -23.80
N ILE A 28 -7.69 5.92 -22.84
CA ILE A 28 -7.32 4.59 -22.35
C ILE A 28 -7.52 3.55 -23.48
N ALA A 29 -8.63 3.58 -24.18
CA ALA A 29 -8.91 2.67 -25.28
C ALA A 29 -7.88 2.80 -26.41
N GLU A 30 -7.53 4.03 -26.79
CA GLU A 30 -6.49 4.33 -27.78
C GLU A 30 -5.13 3.75 -27.35
N LYS A 31 -4.75 3.97 -26.09
CA LYS A 31 -3.48 3.47 -25.53
C LYS A 31 -3.38 1.95 -25.53
N VAL A 32 -4.50 1.27 -25.27
CA VAL A 32 -4.63 -0.20 -25.33
C VAL A 32 -4.67 -0.72 -26.77
N GLY A 33 -4.99 0.14 -27.75
CA GLY A 33 -5.16 -0.23 -29.16
C GLY A 33 -6.51 -0.88 -29.44
N ILE A 34 -7.58 -0.48 -28.72
CA ILE A 34 -8.96 -0.94 -28.94
C ILE A 34 -9.89 0.25 -29.18
N LYS A 35 -11.08 0.00 -29.67
CA LYS A 35 -12.13 1.04 -29.81
C LYS A 35 -12.80 1.28 -28.46
N ALA A 36 -13.21 2.53 -28.17
CA ALA A 36 -13.92 2.86 -26.93
C ALA A 36 -15.16 1.97 -26.65
N PRO A 37 -16.01 1.61 -27.64
CA PRO A 37 -17.11 0.65 -27.42
C PRO A 37 -16.62 -0.72 -26.90
N SER A 38 -15.44 -1.17 -27.33
CA SER A 38 -14.87 -2.43 -26.85
C SER A 38 -14.40 -2.33 -25.39
N LEU A 39 -13.94 -1.16 -24.94
CA LEU A 39 -13.60 -0.94 -23.54
C LEU A 39 -14.85 -1.02 -22.65
N TYR A 40 -15.96 -0.47 -23.10
CA TYR A 40 -17.24 -0.53 -22.37
C TYR A 40 -17.79 -1.96 -22.19
N ASN A 41 -17.32 -2.95 -22.98
CA ASN A 41 -17.63 -4.37 -22.73
C ASN A 41 -16.88 -4.92 -21.51
N HIS A 42 -15.84 -4.25 -21.01
CA HIS A 42 -15.03 -4.67 -19.87
C HIS A 42 -15.28 -3.83 -18.61
N PHE A 43 -15.53 -2.52 -18.78
CA PHE A 43 -15.68 -1.55 -17.70
C PHE A 43 -16.78 -0.53 -18.04
N LYS A 44 -17.64 -0.23 -17.07
CA LYS A 44 -18.74 0.75 -17.23
C LYS A 44 -18.26 2.19 -17.32
N GLY A 45 -17.02 2.47 -16.89
CA GLY A 45 -16.40 3.80 -16.88
C GLY A 45 -15.11 3.83 -16.07
N LYS A 46 -14.59 5.04 -15.85
CA LYS A 46 -13.32 5.23 -15.14
C LYS A 46 -13.37 4.77 -13.69
N GLU A 47 -14.52 4.90 -13.02
CA GLU A 47 -14.68 4.46 -11.63
C GLU A 47 -14.58 2.92 -11.51
N ASP A 48 -15.18 2.20 -12.46
CA ASP A 48 -15.08 0.73 -12.50
C ASP A 48 -13.64 0.28 -12.77
N ILE A 49 -12.89 1.02 -13.59
CA ILE A 49 -11.44 0.81 -13.79
C ILE A 49 -10.66 1.10 -12.53
N LEU A 50 -10.97 2.18 -11.78
CA LEU A 50 -10.33 2.51 -10.52
C LEU A 50 -10.54 1.42 -9.48
N ASN A 51 -11.78 0.92 -9.33
CA ASN A 51 -12.07 -0.17 -8.41
C ASN A 51 -11.28 -1.44 -8.78
N ALA A 52 -11.21 -1.78 -10.07
CA ALA A 52 -10.41 -2.91 -10.53
C ALA A 52 -8.90 -2.71 -10.28
N LEU A 53 -8.39 -1.48 -10.30
CA LEU A 53 -7.00 -1.17 -9.93
C LEU A 53 -6.75 -1.37 -8.44
N ILE A 54 -7.73 -1.04 -7.58
CA ILE A 54 -7.65 -1.28 -6.14
C ILE A 54 -7.63 -2.79 -5.89
N ASP A 55 -8.57 -3.54 -6.49
CA ASP A 55 -8.61 -5.00 -6.39
C ASP A 55 -7.31 -5.65 -6.85
N MET A 56 -6.71 -5.15 -7.95
CA MET A 56 -5.42 -5.63 -8.45
C MET A 56 -4.28 -5.32 -7.48
N ALA A 57 -4.30 -4.16 -6.81
CA ALA A 57 -3.29 -3.84 -5.80
C ALA A 57 -3.42 -4.76 -4.58
N GLU A 58 -4.64 -5.03 -4.11
CA GLU A 58 -4.90 -5.97 -3.03
C GLU A 58 -4.45 -7.39 -3.42
N ALA A 59 -4.83 -7.88 -4.60
CA ALA A 59 -4.39 -9.18 -5.11
C ALA A 59 -2.87 -9.28 -5.26
N ARG A 60 -2.18 -8.18 -5.59
CA ARG A 60 -0.72 -8.13 -5.70
C ARG A 60 -0.03 -8.33 -4.35
N TYR A 61 -0.60 -7.78 -3.28
CA TYR A 61 -0.15 -8.06 -1.92
C TYR A 61 -0.41 -9.53 -1.53
N GLU A 62 -1.59 -10.06 -1.85
CA GLU A 62 -1.94 -11.46 -1.58
C GLU A 62 -1.03 -12.44 -2.34
N GLU A 63 -0.71 -12.16 -3.60
CA GLU A 63 0.24 -12.96 -4.39
C GLU A 63 1.62 -13.03 -3.75
N PHE A 64 2.09 -11.91 -3.21
CA PHE A 64 3.43 -11.81 -2.64
C PHE A 64 3.52 -12.36 -1.20
N PHE A 65 2.48 -12.15 -0.38
CA PHE A 65 2.48 -12.49 1.05
C PHE A 65 1.54 -13.67 1.40
N GLY A 66 0.80 -14.22 0.43
CA GLY A 66 -0.26 -15.20 0.66
C GLY A 66 -1.57 -14.55 1.11
N SER A 67 -2.64 -15.35 1.16
CA SER A 67 -3.99 -14.93 1.62
C SER A 67 -4.01 -14.43 3.08
N ASP A 68 -2.93 -14.58 3.77
CA ASP A 68 -2.68 -14.18 5.15
C ASP A 68 -2.22 -12.73 5.31
N MET A 69 -2.48 -11.86 4.30
CA MET A 69 -2.24 -10.41 4.44
C MET A 69 -2.86 -9.82 5.71
N HIS A 70 -3.90 -10.47 6.21
CA HIS A 70 -4.67 -9.98 7.35
C HIS A 70 -4.27 -10.63 8.68
N PHE A 71 -3.36 -11.56 8.79
CA PHE A 71 -2.89 -12.27 9.99
C PHE A 71 -2.82 -13.81 9.82
N GLY A 72 -2.07 -14.33 8.86
CA GLY A 72 -1.85 -15.75 8.81
C GLY A 72 -1.26 -16.28 10.11
N LYS A 73 -0.04 -16.05 10.33
CA LYS A 73 0.62 -16.42 11.58
C LYS A 73 1.19 -15.18 12.25
N LEU A 74 0.78 -14.90 13.49
CA LEU A 74 1.41 -13.85 14.29
C LEU A 74 2.91 -14.17 14.45
N PRO A 75 3.79 -13.18 14.35
CA PRO A 75 5.21 -13.37 14.63
C PRO A 75 5.39 -14.00 16.00
N GLU A 76 6.30 -14.98 16.08
CA GLU A 76 6.60 -15.71 17.32
C GLU A 76 7.84 -15.18 18.03
N SER A 77 8.54 -14.21 17.40
CA SER A 77 9.73 -13.59 17.95
C SER A 77 9.88 -12.16 17.46
N LYS A 78 10.73 -11.40 18.16
CA LYS A 78 11.15 -10.05 17.79
C LYS A 78 11.77 -10.01 16.39
N GLU A 79 12.68 -10.94 16.08
CA GLU A 79 13.34 -10.95 14.78
C GLU A 79 12.37 -11.30 13.64
N GLU A 80 11.42 -12.20 13.87
CA GLU A 80 10.37 -12.52 12.88
C GLU A 80 9.46 -11.32 12.61
N PHE A 81 9.08 -10.56 13.66
CA PHE A 81 8.34 -9.30 13.49
C PHE A 81 9.12 -8.30 12.64
N ILE A 82 10.40 -8.07 12.97
CA ILE A 82 11.28 -7.14 12.26
C ILE A 82 11.40 -7.54 10.79
N GLN A 83 11.74 -8.80 10.52
CA GLN A 83 11.95 -9.29 9.15
C GLN A 83 10.67 -9.20 8.32
N THR A 84 9.53 -9.62 8.88
CA THR A 84 8.23 -9.54 8.20
C THR A 84 7.85 -8.08 7.88
N ALA A 85 8.03 -7.17 8.84
CA ALA A 85 7.75 -5.75 8.63
C ALA A 85 8.64 -5.15 7.53
N ILE A 86 9.97 -5.41 7.58
CA ILE A 86 10.92 -4.92 6.58
C ILE A 86 10.60 -5.47 5.20
N GLN A 87 10.29 -6.75 5.08
CA GLN A 87 9.94 -7.38 3.80
C GLN A 87 8.67 -6.75 3.19
N LYS A 88 7.61 -6.55 4.00
CA LYS A 88 6.37 -5.90 3.55
C LYS A 88 6.60 -4.46 3.11
N ILE A 89 7.37 -3.71 3.86
CA ILE A 89 7.70 -2.32 3.53
C ILE A 89 8.55 -2.24 2.28
N SER A 90 9.56 -3.10 2.15
CA SER A 90 10.41 -3.17 0.95
C SER A 90 9.58 -3.47 -0.30
N PHE A 91 8.65 -4.43 -0.23
CA PHE A 91 7.70 -4.69 -1.32
C PHE A 91 6.87 -3.45 -1.64
N THR A 92 6.26 -2.83 -0.62
CA THR A 92 5.44 -1.61 -0.77
C THR A 92 6.21 -0.48 -1.45
N MET A 93 7.50 -0.32 -1.15
CA MET A 93 8.35 0.73 -1.73
C MET A 93 8.81 0.42 -3.16
N ASN A 94 9.04 -0.85 -3.48
CA ASN A 94 9.77 -1.24 -4.69
C ASN A 94 8.91 -1.90 -5.76
N ASP A 95 7.74 -2.51 -5.42
CA ASP A 95 6.85 -3.05 -6.45
C ASP A 95 6.35 -1.92 -7.36
N PRO A 96 6.57 -2.03 -8.70
CA PRO A 96 6.29 -0.93 -9.62
C PRO A 96 4.81 -0.54 -9.68
N MET A 97 3.91 -1.52 -9.57
CA MET A 97 2.46 -1.29 -9.63
C MET A 97 1.97 -0.62 -8.34
N ILE A 98 2.36 -1.15 -7.17
CA ILE A 98 2.01 -0.61 -5.86
C ILE A 98 2.53 0.82 -5.70
N ARG A 99 3.79 1.08 -6.09
CA ARG A 99 4.38 2.42 -6.06
C ARG A 99 3.63 3.41 -6.95
N LYS A 100 3.26 2.99 -8.16
CA LYS A 100 2.50 3.84 -9.10
C LYS A 100 1.11 4.14 -8.55
N MET A 101 0.41 3.13 -8.02
CA MET A 101 -0.91 3.29 -7.40
C MET A 101 -0.87 4.21 -6.19
N ARG A 102 0.09 4.04 -5.28
CA ARG A 102 0.28 4.91 -4.11
C ARG A 102 0.49 6.38 -4.52
N LYS A 103 1.37 6.64 -5.50
CA LYS A 103 1.62 8.00 -6.00
C LYS A 103 0.40 8.64 -6.65
N PHE A 104 -0.35 7.85 -7.40
CA PHE A 104 -1.61 8.31 -7.98
C PHE A 104 -2.62 8.68 -6.89
N LEU A 105 -2.85 7.82 -5.91
CA LEU A 105 -3.78 8.09 -4.80
C LEU A 105 -3.37 9.33 -3.99
N VAL A 106 -2.08 9.49 -3.66
CA VAL A 106 -1.56 10.69 -2.97
C VAL A 106 -1.82 11.95 -3.77
N ARG A 107 -1.70 11.90 -5.08
CA ARG A 107 -2.00 13.05 -5.93
C ARG A 107 -3.48 13.43 -5.91
N GLU A 108 -4.37 12.46 -5.89
CA GLU A 108 -5.82 12.66 -5.99
C GLU A 108 -6.53 12.77 -4.62
N GLN A 109 -5.82 12.57 -3.50
CA GLN A 109 -6.41 12.42 -2.14
C GLN A 109 -7.33 13.56 -1.69
N PHE A 110 -7.15 14.76 -2.21
CA PHE A 110 -7.98 15.93 -1.86
C PHE A 110 -9.01 16.30 -2.95
N ARG A 111 -9.13 15.46 -3.98
CA ARG A 111 -10.01 15.70 -5.11
C ARG A 111 -11.49 15.47 -4.77
N SER A 112 -11.78 14.47 -3.99
CA SER A 112 -13.13 14.11 -3.52
C SER A 112 -13.06 13.29 -2.23
N GLU A 113 -14.18 13.21 -1.52
CA GLU A 113 -14.32 12.37 -0.34
C GLU A 113 -13.94 10.90 -0.63
N HIS A 114 -14.40 10.36 -1.75
CA HIS A 114 -14.05 9.01 -2.18
C HIS A 114 -12.54 8.77 -2.31
N PHE A 115 -11.78 9.69 -2.93
CA PHE A 115 -10.32 9.58 -3.00
C PHE A 115 -9.65 9.76 -1.64
N ALA A 116 -10.17 10.64 -0.78
CA ALA A 116 -9.67 10.80 0.57
C ALA A 116 -9.85 9.53 1.40
N GLU A 117 -11.03 8.90 1.33
CA GLU A 117 -11.34 7.65 2.03
C GLU A 117 -10.43 6.50 1.58
N ILE A 118 -10.32 6.27 0.24
CA ILE A 118 -9.45 5.23 -0.31
C ILE A 118 -8.01 5.45 0.13
N THR A 119 -7.50 6.68 -0.02
CA THR A 119 -6.11 6.98 0.33
C THR A 119 -5.86 6.80 1.82
N THR A 120 -6.77 7.28 2.67
CA THR A 120 -6.67 7.12 4.13
C THR A 120 -6.69 5.64 4.52
N LYS A 121 -7.63 4.86 3.97
CA LYS A 121 -7.71 3.43 4.22
C LYS A 121 -6.42 2.70 3.87
N HIS A 122 -5.90 2.90 2.66
CA HIS A 122 -4.75 2.13 2.16
C HIS A 122 -3.39 2.64 2.62
N GLN A 123 -3.28 3.88 3.11
CA GLN A 123 -1.99 4.45 3.52
C GLN A 123 -1.86 4.73 5.02
N LEU A 124 -2.96 4.80 5.74
CA LEU A 124 -2.97 5.14 7.17
C LEU A 124 -3.80 4.14 7.99
N SER A 125 -5.12 4.33 8.06
CA SER A 125 -5.97 3.63 9.03
C SER A 125 -5.99 2.12 8.87
N GLY A 126 -5.96 1.60 7.65
CA GLY A 126 -5.91 0.15 7.41
C GLY A 126 -4.60 -0.47 7.90
N ILE A 127 -3.47 0.20 7.65
CA ILE A 127 -2.15 -0.25 8.10
C ILE A 127 -2.05 -0.15 9.63
N GLN A 128 -2.49 0.96 10.23
CA GLN A 128 -2.51 1.13 11.68
C GLN A 128 -3.38 0.05 12.35
N GLY A 129 -4.60 -0.17 11.87
CA GLY A 129 -5.49 -1.20 12.41
C GLY A 129 -4.92 -2.62 12.27
N MET A 130 -4.17 -2.90 11.19
CA MET A 130 -3.44 -4.15 11.03
C MET A 130 -2.36 -4.31 12.10
N TYR A 131 -1.50 -3.31 12.28
CA TYR A 131 -0.44 -3.38 13.29
C TYR A 131 -0.99 -3.42 14.72
N ALA A 132 -2.08 -2.70 15.02
CA ALA A 132 -2.73 -2.76 16.33
C ALA A 132 -3.14 -4.19 16.69
N LYS A 133 -3.78 -4.91 15.78
CA LYS A 133 -4.16 -6.31 15.97
C LYS A 133 -2.97 -7.25 16.12
N ILE A 134 -1.87 -7.04 15.34
CA ILE A 134 -0.64 -7.84 15.50
C ILE A 134 -0.05 -7.61 16.89
N ILE A 135 0.09 -6.37 17.30
CA ILE A 135 0.67 -5.99 18.59
C ILE A 135 -0.19 -6.54 19.74
N GLU A 136 -1.52 -6.37 19.69
CA GLU A 136 -2.45 -6.93 20.66
C GLU A 136 -2.30 -8.47 20.77
N GLY A 137 -2.27 -9.16 19.63
CA GLY A 137 -2.07 -10.61 19.60
C GLY A 137 -0.69 -11.05 20.12
N MET A 138 0.36 -10.25 19.90
CA MET A 138 1.69 -10.52 20.46
C MET A 138 1.79 -10.17 21.93
N MET A 139 1.08 -9.13 22.42
CA MET A 139 0.93 -8.84 23.86
C MET A 139 0.28 -10.01 24.60
N SER A 140 -0.79 -10.58 24.05
CA SER A 140 -1.46 -11.74 24.65
C SER A 140 -0.56 -12.98 24.76
N LYS A 141 0.51 -13.06 23.96
CA LYS A 141 1.56 -14.09 24.03
C LYS A 141 2.75 -13.71 24.92
N GLY A 142 2.74 -12.52 25.53
CA GLY A 142 3.83 -12.03 26.37
C GLY A 142 5.07 -11.59 25.59
N LEU A 143 4.95 -11.29 24.29
CA LEU A 143 6.05 -10.85 23.43
C LEU A 143 6.21 -9.32 23.39
N PHE A 144 5.15 -8.59 23.71
CA PHE A 144 5.16 -7.14 23.90
C PHE A 144 4.84 -6.79 25.37
N LYS A 145 5.39 -5.69 25.85
CA LYS A 145 4.97 -5.06 27.10
C LYS A 145 3.51 -4.64 27.00
N GLU A 146 2.78 -4.69 28.11
CA GLU A 146 1.41 -4.18 28.14
C GLU A 146 1.41 -2.66 27.93
N ASP A 147 0.68 -2.23 26.91
CA ASP A 147 0.50 -0.84 26.52
C ASP A 147 -0.76 -0.70 25.63
N ASP A 148 -1.05 0.49 25.12
CA ASP A 148 -2.12 0.73 24.15
C ASP A 148 -1.70 0.26 22.75
N PRO A 149 -2.31 -0.80 22.19
CA PRO A 149 -1.92 -1.34 20.89
C PRO A 149 -2.20 -0.37 19.73
N GLU A 150 -3.19 0.54 19.83
CA GLU A 150 -3.47 1.55 18.80
C GLU A 150 -2.40 2.64 18.82
N LEU A 151 -1.95 3.06 19.99
CA LEU A 151 -0.85 4.00 20.15
C LEU A 151 0.44 3.40 19.59
N LEU A 152 0.78 2.19 19.98
CA LEU A 152 2.00 1.51 19.48
C LEU A 152 1.95 1.27 17.96
N ALA A 153 0.79 0.94 17.42
CA ALA A 153 0.60 0.84 15.96
C ALA A 153 0.86 2.18 15.25
N THR A 154 0.41 3.27 15.85
CA THR A 154 0.69 4.61 15.34
C THR A 154 2.18 4.95 15.41
N GLU A 155 2.83 4.67 16.54
CA GLU A 155 4.27 4.92 16.71
C GLU A 155 5.15 4.13 15.74
N VAL A 156 4.83 2.87 15.48
CA VAL A 156 5.62 2.07 14.52
C VAL A 156 5.36 2.46 13.07
N THR A 157 4.14 2.88 12.72
CA THR A 157 3.78 3.12 11.31
C THR A 157 4.00 4.56 10.84
N ALA A 158 3.86 5.56 11.70
CA ALA A 158 3.98 6.97 11.30
C ALA A 158 5.36 7.35 10.74
N PRO A 159 6.50 6.98 11.36
CA PRO A 159 7.81 7.24 10.76
C PRO A 159 8.04 6.49 9.45
N VAL A 160 7.49 5.27 9.31
CA VAL A 160 7.55 4.50 8.07
C VAL A 160 6.84 5.24 6.93
N ALA A 161 5.63 5.74 7.18
CA ALA A 161 4.87 6.53 6.21
C ALA A 161 5.64 7.80 5.79
N LEU A 162 6.29 8.47 6.73
CA LEU A 162 7.15 9.64 6.46
C LEU A 162 8.30 9.31 5.50
N TRP A 163 9.03 8.20 5.75
CA TRP A 163 10.16 7.80 4.92
C TRP A 163 9.73 7.29 3.54
N ILE A 164 8.61 6.59 3.43
CA ILE A 164 8.02 6.21 2.14
C ILE A 164 7.65 7.47 1.35
N ALA A 165 7.00 8.45 1.99
CA ALA A 165 6.64 9.71 1.35
C ALA A 165 7.87 10.53 0.89
N LYS A 166 9.00 10.48 1.64
CA LYS A 166 10.28 11.06 1.23
C LYS A 166 10.82 10.37 -0.02
N ALA A 167 10.88 9.04 -0.02
CA ALA A 167 11.37 8.25 -1.15
C ALA A 167 10.51 8.41 -2.41
N ASP A 168 9.20 8.58 -2.28
CA ASP A 168 8.32 8.83 -3.42
C ASP A 168 8.54 10.21 -4.06
N ARG A 169 8.88 11.23 -3.26
CA ARG A 169 9.19 12.59 -3.73
C ARG A 169 10.63 12.71 -4.25
N GLN A 170 11.55 11.99 -3.62
CA GLN A 170 12.98 12.03 -3.90
C GLN A 170 13.51 10.60 -4.08
N PRO A 171 13.38 10.02 -5.30
CA PRO A 171 13.74 8.62 -5.55
C PRO A 171 15.19 8.26 -5.20
N GLN A 172 16.10 9.23 -5.26
CA GLN A 172 17.51 9.07 -4.87
C GLN A 172 17.67 8.79 -3.35
N CYS A 173 16.67 9.11 -2.53
CA CYS A 173 16.66 8.85 -1.09
C CYS A 173 16.06 7.48 -0.74
N GLY A 174 15.75 6.63 -1.72
CA GLY A 174 15.07 5.34 -1.48
C GLY A 174 15.85 4.43 -0.53
N GLN A 175 17.16 4.28 -0.75
CA GLN A 175 18.03 3.47 0.10
C GLN A 175 18.14 4.05 1.52
N GLU A 176 18.44 5.34 1.64
CA GLU A 176 18.50 6.03 2.94
C GLU A 176 17.18 5.92 3.71
N SER A 177 16.04 6.03 3.00
CA SER A 177 14.72 5.87 3.61
C SER A 177 14.53 4.46 4.17
N MET A 178 14.93 3.43 3.43
CA MET A 178 14.82 2.04 3.87
C MET A 178 15.72 1.74 5.09
N GLU A 179 16.94 2.25 5.11
CA GLU A 179 17.87 2.13 6.23
C GLU A 179 17.30 2.80 7.51
N ASN A 180 16.68 3.97 7.37
CA ASN A 180 16.05 4.66 8.49
C ASN A 180 14.79 3.94 8.98
N ILE A 181 14.01 3.34 8.08
CA ILE A 181 12.85 2.51 8.43
C ILE A 181 13.31 1.29 9.23
N GLU A 182 14.32 0.57 8.76
CA GLU A 182 14.85 -0.60 9.46
C GLU A 182 15.35 -0.23 10.86
N ARG A 183 16.13 0.86 10.98
CA ARG A 183 16.62 1.36 12.26
C ARG A 183 15.47 1.72 13.20
N HIS A 184 14.40 2.34 12.68
CA HIS A 184 13.23 2.70 13.48
C HIS A 184 12.49 1.45 13.99
N ILE A 185 12.23 0.47 13.13
CA ILE A 185 11.53 -0.76 13.52
C ILE A 185 12.32 -1.53 14.57
N ARG A 186 13.66 -1.65 14.40
CA ARG A 186 14.51 -2.30 15.39
C ARG A 186 14.47 -1.57 16.74
N HIS A 187 14.58 -0.25 16.72
CA HIS A 187 14.50 0.57 17.93
C HIS A 187 13.12 0.43 18.62
N PHE A 188 12.04 0.49 17.87
CA PHE A 188 10.68 0.26 18.39
C PHE A 188 10.58 -1.10 19.10
N CYS A 189 11.07 -2.15 18.47
CA CYS A 189 11.08 -3.49 19.07
C CYS A 189 11.99 -3.57 20.32
N ASP A 190 13.13 -2.87 20.33
CA ASP A 190 14.01 -2.81 21.51
C ASP A 190 13.35 -2.14 22.73
N VAL A 191 12.47 -1.18 22.48
CA VAL A 191 11.76 -0.44 23.53
C VAL A 191 10.55 -1.24 24.05
N TYR A 192 9.75 -1.82 23.16
CA TYR A 192 8.42 -2.33 23.52
C TYR A 192 8.32 -3.84 23.56
N MET A 193 9.20 -4.59 22.93
CA MET A 193 9.17 -6.06 22.97
C MET A 193 9.96 -6.62 24.17
N ILE A 194 9.44 -7.73 24.69
CA ILE A 194 10.11 -8.54 25.71
C ILE A 194 11.08 -9.47 24.97
N GLY A 195 12.37 -9.27 25.18
CA GLY A 195 13.47 -9.95 24.47
C GLY A 195 13.75 -11.34 24.94
#